data_7b948ca003eaa9890fcc2c8a8f3b9890
#
_entry.id   7b948ca003eaa9890fcc2c8a8f3b9890
#
_cell.length_a   1.000
_cell.length_b   1.000
_cell.length_c   1.000
_cell.angle_alpha   90.00
_cell.angle_beta   90.00
_cell.angle_gamma   90.00
#
_symmetry.space_group_name_H-M   'P 1'
#
loop_
_entity.id
_entity.type
_entity.pdbx_description
1 polymer ?
#
loop_
_entity_poly.entity_id
_entity_poly.type
_entity_poly.pdbx_seq_one_letter_code
_entity_poly.pdbx_strand_id
1 'polypeptide(L)'
;MRMASKINQRRFSIVLMRFIVLVCFVSVPITTLAQDPWQATNERLFALNEFFDVSLVKPIATTYKTLVPGVAQQAFSNFLSNIDDVNVVANDILQLKFNAAISDCSRLLLNSVVGIAGFIDVASPLGFYKNEEDFGQTLGHWGVESGPYVVLPVLGASTVRDSAAL
;
A
#
# COMPACT_ATOMS: atom_id res chain seq x y z
N MET A 1 2.84 67.21 11.58
CA MET A 1 2.85 65.81 12.06
C MET A 1 1.72 64.91 11.53
N ARG A 2 0.52 65.34 11.28
CA ARG A 2 -0.62 64.52 10.78
C ARG A 2 -0.53 64.05 9.33
N MET A 3 0.22 64.71 8.43
CA MET A 3 0.34 64.32 7.02
C MET A 3 1.28 63.09 6.80
N ALA A 4 2.37 62.99 7.54
CA ALA A 4 3.31 61.86 7.42
C ALA A 4 2.72 60.52 7.87
N SER A 5 1.81 60.55 8.89
CA SER A 5 1.09 59.37 9.37
C SER A 5 0.14 58.77 8.32
N LYS A 6 -0.58 59.61 7.57
CA LYS A 6 -1.51 59.17 6.51
C LYS A 6 -0.81 58.55 5.30
N ILE A 7 0.40 59.03 4.96
CA ILE A 7 1.21 58.49 3.85
C ILE A 7 1.73 57.11 4.23
N ASN A 8 2.15 56.93 5.49
CA ASN A 8 2.67 55.65 5.97
C ASN A 8 1.57 54.58 6.06
N GLN A 9 0.38 54.94 6.49
CA GLN A 9 -0.80 54.06 6.51
C GLN A 9 -1.21 53.61 5.10
N ARG A 10 -1.23 54.50 4.11
CA ARG A 10 -1.55 54.12 2.72
C ARG A 10 -0.52 53.17 2.12
N ARG A 11 0.78 53.40 2.37
CA ARG A 11 1.84 52.49 1.89
C ARG A 11 1.73 51.12 2.54
N PHE A 12 1.45 51.05 3.84
CA PHE A 12 1.24 49.79 4.55
C PHE A 12 0.03 49.02 4.00
N SER A 13 -1.09 49.67 3.75
CA SER A 13 -2.29 49.05 3.16
C SER A 13 -2.03 48.50 1.74
N ILE A 14 -1.26 49.22 0.92
CA ILE A 14 -0.92 48.75 -0.44
C ILE A 14 0.00 47.53 -0.41
N VAL A 15 0.96 47.53 0.51
CA VAL A 15 1.88 46.38 0.68
C VAL A 15 1.11 45.15 1.20
N LEU A 16 0.25 45.36 2.20
CA LEU A 16 -0.59 44.28 2.76
C LEU A 16 -1.54 43.71 1.70
N MET A 17 -2.19 44.59 0.91
CA MET A 17 -3.09 44.15 -0.17
C MET A 17 -2.36 43.39 -1.26
N ARG A 18 -1.12 43.79 -1.63
CA ARG A 18 -0.27 43.05 -2.57
C ARG A 18 0.16 41.69 -2.02
N PHE A 19 0.45 41.61 -0.72
CA PHE A 19 0.79 40.36 -0.06
C PHE A 19 -0.41 39.41 0.00
N ILE A 20 -1.61 39.90 0.31
CA ILE A 20 -2.85 39.10 0.29
C ILE A 20 -3.16 38.59 -1.10
N VAL A 21 -3.02 39.41 -2.14
CA VAL A 21 -3.22 38.99 -3.54
C VAL A 21 -2.20 37.95 -3.94
N LEU A 22 -0.93 38.08 -3.52
CA LEU A 22 0.12 37.11 -3.81
C LEU A 22 -0.16 35.76 -3.11
N VAL A 23 -0.61 35.80 -1.84
CA VAL A 23 -0.97 34.58 -1.08
C VAL A 23 -2.21 33.90 -1.66
N CYS A 24 -3.19 34.65 -2.13
CA CYS A 24 -4.38 34.10 -2.81
C CYS A 24 -4.03 33.43 -4.15
N PHE A 25 -3.01 33.93 -4.87
CA PHE A 25 -2.57 33.31 -6.13
C PHE A 25 -1.80 31.98 -5.93
N VAL A 26 -1.14 31.81 -4.76
CA VAL A 26 -0.43 30.57 -4.41
C VAL A 26 -1.37 29.47 -3.93
N SER A 27 -2.61 29.82 -3.54
CA SER A 27 -3.59 28.90 -2.98
C SER A 27 -4.57 28.30 -4.00
N VAL A 28 -4.38 28.52 -5.29
CA VAL A 28 -5.18 27.82 -6.30
C VAL A 28 -4.71 26.37 -6.33
N PRO A 29 -5.51 25.39 -5.86
CA PRO A 29 -5.15 24.00 -6.03
C PRO A 29 -5.10 23.73 -7.54
N ILE A 30 -3.92 23.48 -8.06
CA ILE A 30 -3.76 22.90 -9.40
C ILE A 30 -4.27 21.47 -9.23
N THR A 31 -5.56 21.26 -9.46
CA THR A 31 -6.10 19.92 -9.68
C THR A 31 -5.51 19.44 -11.00
N THR A 32 -4.31 18.84 -10.93
CA THR A 32 -3.88 17.95 -11.99
C THR A 32 -4.86 16.79 -11.97
N LEU A 33 -5.82 16.81 -12.88
CA LEU A 33 -6.59 15.63 -13.23
C LEU A 33 -5.55 14.64 -13.78
N ALA A 34 -5.07 13.75 -12.91
CA ALA A 34 -4.31 12.60 -13.35
C ALA A 34 -5.25 11.79 -14.25
N GLN A 35 -5.17 12.00 -15.56
CA GLN A 35 -5.94 11.22 -16.51
C GLN A 35 -5.36 9.82 -16.50
N ASP A 36 -6.16 8.86 -16.02
CA ASP A 36 -5.85 7.44 -16.16
C ASP A 36 -5.95 7.09 -17.66
N PRO A 37 -4.83 6.77 -18.33
CA PRO A 37 -4.84 6.46 -19.76
C PRO A 37 -5.68 5.22 -20.10
N TRP A 38 -6.00 4.40 -19.11
CA TRP A 38 -6.77 3.15 -19.26
C TRP A 38 -8.10 3.15 -18.51
N GLN A 39 -8.63 4.32 -18.15
CA GLN A 39 -9.84 4.45 -17.35
C GLN A 39 -10.97 3.54 -17.83
N ALA A 40 -11.32 3.56 -19.11
CA ALA A 40 -12.43 2.76 -19.64
C ALA A 40 -12.18 1.24 -19.53
N THR A 41 -10.93 0.81 -19.60
CA THR A 41 -10.53 -0.59 -19.43
C THR A 41 -10.57 -0.97 -17.95
N ASN A 42 -10.03 -0.12 -17.09
CA ASN A 42 -10.01 -0.31 -15.65
C ASN A 42 -11.42 -0.38 -15.07
N GLU A 43 -12.36 0.46 -15.51
CA GLU A 43 -13.78 0.41 -15.13
C GLU A 43 -14.44 -0.92 -15.50
N ARG A 44 -14.18 -1.44 -16.71
CA ARG A 44 -14.72 -2.75 -17.13
C ARG A 44 -14.15 -3.92 -16.33
N LEU A 45 -12.84 -3.89 -16.08
CA LEU A 45 -12.19 -4.93 -15.28
C LEU A 45 -12.61 -4.87 -13.82
N PHE A 46 -12.81 -3.68 -13.27
CA PHE A 46 -13.37 -3.50 -11.94
C PHE A 46 -14.78 -4.10 -11.83
N ALA A 47 -15.66 -3.81 -12.79
CA ALA A 47 -17.01 -4.38 -12.81
C ALA A 47 -16.99 -5.91 -12.95
N LEU A 48 -16.05 -6.45 -13.73
CA LEU A 48 -15.85 -7.90 -13.84
C LEU A 48 -15.39 -8.50 -12.50
N ASN A 49 -14.44 -7.87 -11.83
CA ASN A 49 -13.94 -8.31 -10.52
C ASN A 49 -15.07 -8.26 -9.48
N GLU A 50 -15.88 -7.20 -9.46
CA GLU A 50 -17.04 -7.09 -8.57
C GLU A 50 -18.06 -8.21 -8.83
N PHE A 51 -18.32 -8.53 -10.11
CA PHE A 51 -19.19 -9.66 -10.46
C PHE A 51 -18.65 -10.98 -9.91
N PHE A 52 -17.34 -11.26 -10.07
CA PHE A 52 -16.72 -12.48 -9.51
C PHE A 52 -16.74 -12.49 -7.98
N ASP A 53 -16.47 -11.35 -7.35
CA ASP A 53 -16.49 -11.24 -5.90
C ASP A 53 -17.87 -11.56 -5.33
N VAL A 54 -18.91 -10.92 -5.87
CA VAL A 54 -20.30 -11.13 -5.41
C VAL A 54 -20.82 -12.54 -5.73
N SER A 55 -20.50 -13.04 -6.93
CA SER A 55 -21.10 -14.29 -7.43
C SER A 55 -20.37 -15.55 -6.94
N LEU A 56 -19.08 -15.48 -6.67
CA LEU A 56 -18.25 -16.64 -6.34
C LEU A 56 -17.50 -16.47 -5.01
N VAL A 57 -16.71 -15.39 -4.86
CA VAL A 57 -15.80 -15.25 -3.73
C VAL A 57 -16.56 -15.09 -2.41
N LYS A 58 -17.53 -14.18 -2.36
CA LYS A 58 -18.36 -13.97 -1.15
C LYS A 58 -19.12 -15.18 -0.69
N PRO A 59 -19.86 -15.93 -1.56
CA PRO A 59 -20.51 -17.17 -1.15
C PRO A 59 -19.54 -18.24 -0.62
N ILE A 60 -18.40 -18.44 -1.32
CA ILE A 60 -17.38 -19.40 -0.89
C ILE A 60 -16.79 -18.98 0.46
N ALA A 61 -16.39 -17.71 0.61
CA ALA A 61 -15.82 -17.19 1.85
C ALA A 61 -16.81 -17.28 3.03
N THR A 62 -18.09 -17.01 2.78
CA THR A 62 -19.13 -17.14 3.80
C THR A 62 -19.31 -18.58 4.23
N THR A 63 -19.38 -19.51 3.27
CA THR A 63 -19.47 -20.94 3.53
C THR A 63 -18.25 -21.44 4.31
N TYR A 64 -17.04 -21.05 3.90
CA TYR A 64 -15.81 -21.37 4.61
C TYR A 64 -15.83 -20.87 6.06
N LYS A 65 -16.21 -19.62 6.29
CA LYS A 65 -16.31 -19.02 7.64
C LYS A 65 -17.33 -19.71 8.53
N THR A 66 -18.39 -20.26 7.96
CA THR A 66 -19.45 -20.94 8.74
C THR A 66 -19.12 -22.40 9.02
N LEU A 67 -18.46 -23.08 8.11
CA LEU A 67 -18.21 -24.53 8.22
C LEU A 67 -16.87 -24.86 8.88
N VAL A 68 -15.84 -24.02 8.69
CA VAL A 68 -14.49 -24.30 9.21
C VAL A 68 -14.35 -23.69 10.61
N PRO A 69 -13.92 -24.47 11.63
CA PRO A 69 -13.66 -23.93 12.97
C PRO A 69 -12.58 -22.83 12.95
N GLY A 70 -12.75 -21.79 13.77
CA GLY A 70 -11.84 -20.64 13.81
C GLY A 70 -10.36 -21.00 14.03
N VAL A 71 -10.10 -22.02 14.84
CA VAL A 71 -8.72 -22.52 15.06
C VAL A 71 -8.12 -23.07 13.76
N ALA A 72 -8.89 -23.79 12.95
CA ALA A 72 -8.43 -24.30 11.67
C ALA A 72 -8.25 -23.19 10.64
N GLN A 73 -9.13 -22.17 10.64
CA GLN A 73 -8.95 -20.97 9.81
C GLN A 73 -7.64 -20.24 10.14
N GLN A 74 -7.38 -20.06 11.44
CA GLN A 74 -6.14 -19.42 11.91
C GLN A 74 -4.89 -20.23 11.52
N ALA A 75 -4.94 -21.54 11.74
CA ALA A 75 -3.82 -22.41 11.40
C ALA A 75 -3.50 -22.36 9.90
N PHE A 76 -4.53 -22.40 9.05
CA PHE A 76 -4.33 -22.29 7.60
C PHE A 76 -3.81 -20.91 7.18
N SER A 77 -4.33 -19.85 7.79
CA SER A 77 -3.81 -18.49 7.56
C SER A 77 -2.34 -18.35 7.95
N ASN A 78 -1.95 -18.88 9.11
CA ASN A 78 -0.56 -18.88 9.57
C ASN A 78 0.35 -19.66 8.60
N PHE A 79 -0.11 -20.82 8.12
CA PHE A 79 0.63 -21.62 7.14
C PHE A 79 0.89 -20.86 5.84
N LEU A 80 -0.15 -20.22 5.28
CA LEU A 80 0.01 -19.39 4.06
C LEU A 80 0.92 -18.20 4.31
N SER A 81 0.79 -17.54 5.47
CA SER A 81 1.67 -16.44 5.87
C SER A 81 3.14 -16.89 5.98
N ASN A 82 3.39 -18.10 6.51
CA ASN A 82 4.73 -18.65 6.61
C ASN A 82 5.33 -19.00 5.23
N ILE A 83 4.52 -19.42 4.27
CA ILE A 83 4.97 -19.58 2.87
C ILE A 83 5.37 -18.23 2.28
N ASP A 84 4.57 -17.19 2.51
CA ASP A 84 4.82 -15.85 2.03
C ASP A 84 6.07 -15.21 2.69
N ASP A 85 6.41 -15.58 3.92
CA ASP A 85 7.64 -15.14 4.60
C ASP A 85 8.90 -15.47 3.77
N VAL A 86 8.87 -16.50 2.91
CA VAL A 86 9.97 -16.79 1.96
C VAL A 86 10.14 -15.67 0.94
N ASN A 87 9.03 -15.14 0.42
CA ASN A 87 9.02 -14.02 -0.50
C ASN A 87 9.49 -12.74 0.20
N VAL A 88 9.02 -12.49 1.42
CA VAL A 88 9.43 -11.34 2.25
C VAL A 88 10.94 -11.35 2.46
N VAL A 89 11.52 -12.45 2.94
CA VAL A 89 12.98 -12.60 3.16
C VAL A 89 13.76 -12.35 1.87
N ALA A 90 13.30 -12.87 0.75
CA ALA A 90 13.96 -12.66 -0.54
C ALA A 90 13.96 -11.18 -0.94
N ASN A 91 12.84 -10.48 -0.77
CA ASN A 91 12.72 -9.05 -1.07
C ASN A 91 13.52 -8.18 -0.11
N ASP A 92 13.56 -8.49 1.17
CA ASP A 92 14.43 -7.82 2.14
C ASP A 92 15.91 -7.87 1.73
N ILE A 93 16.37 -9.07 1.31
CA ILE A 93 17.75 -9.26 0.82
C ILE A 93 17.98 -8.42 -0.44
N LEU A 94 17.05 -8.47 -1.40
CA LEU A 94 17.13 -7.71 -2.64
C LEU A 94 17.12 -6.18 -2.40
N GLN A 95 16.48 -5.74 -1.33
CA GLN A 95 16.46 -4.33 -0.91
C GLN A 95 17.62 -3.95 0.02
N LEU A 96 18.52 -4.87 0.32
CA LEU A 96 19.66 -4.71 1.24
C LEU A 96 19.22 -4.39 2.70
N LYS A 97 18.02 -4.76 3.09
CA LYS A 97 17.44 -4.61 4.44
C LYS A 97 17.86 -5.78 5.34
N PHE A 98 19.14 -5.97 5.55
CA PHE A 98 19.67 -7.17 6.24
C PHE A 98 19.12 -7.41 7.65
N ASN A 99 18.82 -6.35 8.42
CA ASN A 99 18.22 -6.50 9.74
C ASN A 99 16.78 -7.06 9.67
N ALA A 100 15.98 -6.59 8.71
CA ALA A 100 14.65 -7.12 8.43
C ALA A 100 14.77 -8.58 7.95
N ALA A 101 15.61 -8.83 6.96
CA ALA A 101 15.86 -10.17 6.45
C ALA A 101 16.23 -11.20 7.54
N ILE A 102 17.07 -10.83 8.50
CA ILE A 102 17.42 -11.70 9.64
C ILE A 102 16.19 -11.94 10.54
N SER A 103 15.39 -10.91 10.81
CA SER A 103 14.17 -11.03 11.61
C SER A 103 13.17 -11.97 10.93
N ASP A 104 12.88 -11.74 9.64
CA ASP A 104 11.90 -12.53 8.90
C ASP A 104 12.38 -13.96 8.61
N CYS A 105 13.67 -14.15 8.38
CA CYS A 105 14.27 -15.48 8.33
C CYS A 105 14.13 -16.23 9.64
N SER A 106 14.35 -15.54 10.78
CA SER A 106 14.15 -16.14 12.11
C SER A 106 12.70 -16.52 12.34
N ARG A 107 11.76 -15.65 11.93
CA ARG A 107 10.33 -15.91 11.95
C ARG A 107 9.98 -17.16 11.13
N LEU A 108 10.40 -17.20 9.87
CA LEU A 108 10.21 -18.33 8.96
C LEU A 108 10.70 -19.64 9.57
N LEU A 109 11.91 -19.66 10.12
CA LEU A 109 12.50 -20.84 10.72
C LEU A 109 11.75 -21.28 11.99
N LEU A 110 11.43 -20.36 12.90
CA LEU A 110 10.68 -20.65 14.12
C LEU A 110 9.31 -21.24 13.81
N ASN A 111 8.57 -20.62 12.91
CA ASN A 111 7.24 -21.07 12.56
C ASN A 111 7.28 -22.39 11.76
N SER A 112 8.29 -22.59 10.90
CA SER A 112 8.42 -23.84 10.14
C SER A 112 8.84 -25.02 11.02
N VAL A 113 9.79 -24.84 11.95
CA VAL A 113 10.35 -25.92 12.75
C VAL A 113 9.52 -26.17 14.01
N VAL A 114 9.29 -25.10 14.81
CA VAL A 114 8.58 -25.20 16.10
C VAL A 114 7.07 -25.09 15.90
N GLY A 115 6.62 -24.25 14.94
CA GLY A 115 5.22 -24.01 14.61
C GLY A 115 4.60 -25.04 13.67
N ILE A 116 5.20 -26.22 13.52
CA ILE A 116 4.68 -27.31 12.69
C ILE A 116 4.41 -26.83 11.25
N ALA A 117 5.49 -26.57 10.50
CA ALA A 117 5.43 -26.04 9.12
C ALA A 117 4.65 -24.71 8.98
N GLY A 118 4.57 -23.91 10.03
CA GLY A 118 3.89 -22.61 10.02
C GLY A 118 2.41 -22.64 10.41
N PHE A 119 1.82 -23.77 10.75
CA PHE A 119 0.42 -23.82 11.24
C PHE A 119 0.25 -23.09 12.58
N ILE A 120 1.30 -23.00 13.40
CA ILE A 120 1.29 -22.28 14.66
C ILE A 120 2.28 -21.13 14.57
N ASP A 121 1.82 -19.91 14.79
CA ASP A 121 2.70 -18.74 14.87
C ASP A 121 3.32 -18.67 16.25
N VAL A 122 4.56 -19.16 16.37
CA VAL A 122 5.36 -19.10 17.59
C VAL A 122 6.33 -17.92 17.57
N ALA A 123 6.56 -17.31 16.43
CA ALA A 123 7.51 -16.23 16.26
C ALA A 123 6.95 -14.88 16.77
N SER A 124 5.70 -14.56 16.49
CA SER A 124 5.08 -13.28 16.91
C SER A 124 5.07 -13.09 18.43
N PRO A 125 4.73 -14.08 19.27
CA PRO A 125 4.85 -13.98 20.73
C PRO A 125 6.30 -13.75 21.23
N LEU A 126 7.30 -14.12 20.44
CA LEU A 126 8.71 -13.90 20.75
C LEU A 126 9.22 -12.54 20.25
N GLY A 127 8.36 -11.72 19.65
CA GLY A 127 8.69 -10.38 19.17
C GLY A 127 9.16 -10.31 17.71
N PHE A 128 9.14 -11.42 16.96
CA PHE A 128 9.42 -11.44 15.53
C PHE A 128 8.11 -11.18 14.76
N TYR A 129 7.81 -9.92 14.52
CA TYR A 129 6.63 -9.53 13.74
C TYR A 129 6.92 -9.62 12.25
N LYS A 130 5.89 -9.97 11.46
CA LYS A 130 5.99 -10.03 10.01
C LYS A 130 6.18 -8.64 9.42
N ASN A 131 7.17 -8.48 8.55
CA ASN A 131 7.22 -7.39 7.60
C ASN A 131 6.42 -7.76 6.35
N GLU A 132 6.00 -6.76 5.58
CA GLU A 132 5.29 -6.97 4.32
C GLU A 132 6.15 -6.39 3.20
N GLU A 133 6.85 -7.25 2.49
CA GLU A 133 7.71 -6.90 1.37
C GLU A 133 7.34 -7.72 0.15
N ASP A 134 7.34 -7.05 -1.01
CA ASP A 134 7.05 -7.66 -2.29
C ASP A 134 8.04 -7.20 -3.37
N PHE A 135 8.00 -7.83 -4.53
CA PHE A 135 8.91 -7.51 -5.62
C PHE A 135 8.61 -6.14 -6.25
N GLY A 136 7.36 -5.65 -6.20
CA GLY A 136 7.00 -4.31 -6.61
C GLY A 136 7.67 -3.24 -5.74
N GLN A 137 7.70 -3.47 -4.41
CA GLN A 137 8.42 -2.60 -3.47
C GLN A 137 9.93 -2.66 -3.74
N THR A 138 10.47 -3.84 -4.03
CA THR A 138 11.88 -4.01 -4.40
C THR A 138 12.24 -3.22 -5.66
N LEU A 139 11.43 -3.28 -6.71
CA LEU A 139 11.62 -2.46 -7.90
C LEU A 139 11.53 -0.96 -7.59
N GLY A 140 10.58 -0.56 -6.74
CA GLY A 140 10.47 0.83 -6.26
C GLY A 140 11.68 1.28 -5.46
N HIS A 141 12.24 0.43 -4.61
CA HIS A 141 13.48 0.70 -3.87
C HIS A 141 14.66 1.00 -4.82
N TRP A 142 14.72 0.32 -5.94
CA TRP A 142 15.75 0.53 -6.97
C TRP A 142 15.40 1.64 -7.98
N GLY A 143 14.35 2.42 -7.74
CA GLY A 143 14.01 3.62 -8.50
C GLY A 143 13.12 3.37 -9.72
N VAL A 144 12.49 2.21 -9.84
CA VAL A 144 11.49 1.96 -10.89
C VAL A 144 10.20 2.68 -10.50
N GLU A 145 9.73 3.57 -11.35
CA GLU A 145 8.48 4.30 -11.14
C GLU A 145 7.27 3.37 -11.18
N SER A 146 6.23 3.68 -10.42
CA SER A 146 4.99 2.87 -10.35
C SER A 146 4.28 2.74 -11.70
N GLY A 147 4.41 3.77 -12.55
CA GLY A 147 3.67 3.84 -13.80
C GLY A 147 2.18 4.10 -13.61
N PRO A 148 1.38 4.02 -14.68
CA PRO A 148 -0.06 4.20 -14.64
C PRO A 148 -0.78 3.16 -13.78
N TYR A 149 -1.96 3.56 -13.28
CA TYR A 149 -2.90 2.68 -12.59
C TYR A 149 -3.49 1.64 -13.55
N VAL A 150 -3.63 0.42 -13.09
CA VAL A 150 -4.20 -0.70 -13.84
C VAL A 150 -5.02 -1.59 -12.93
N VAL A 151 -6.17 -2.05 -13.42
CA VAL A 151 -6.98 -3.07 -12.74
C VAL A 151 -6.70 -4.41 -13.39
N LEU A 152 -6.28 -5.38 -12.59
CA LEU A 152 -6.02 -6.74 -13.06
C LEU A 152 -7.26 -7.62 -12.84
N PRO A 153 -7.58 -8.52 -13.79
CA PRO A 153 -8.62 -9.51 -13.59
C PRO A 153 -8.33 -10.36 -12.34
N VAL A 154 -9.30 -10.52 -11.45
CA VAL A 154 -9.25 -11.29 -10.20
C VAL A 154 -8.35 -10.66 -9.12
N LEU A 155 -7.21 -10.08 -9.48
CA LEU A 155 -6.22 -9.54 -8.55
C LEU A 155 -6.55 -8.12 -8.08
N GLY A 156 -7.35 -7.36 -8.86
CA GLY A 156 -7.81 -6.03 -8.46
C GLY A 156 -6.88 -4.89 -8.86
N ALA A 157 -6.88 -3.83 -8.04
CA ALA A 157 -6.15 -2.60 -8.29
C ALA A 157 -4.64 -2.77 -8.14
N SER A 158 -3.87 -2.26 -9.12
CA SER A 158 -2.40 -2.36 -9.15
C SER A 158 -1.79 -1.18 -9.91
N THR A 159 -0.49 -1.17 -10.07
CA THR A 159 0.25 -0.31 -11.00
C THR A 159 0.96 -1.17 -12.04
N VAL A 160 1.45 -0.55 -13.11
CA VAL A 160 2.23 -1.29 -14.13
C VAL A 160 3.43 -1.97 -13.53
N ARG A 161 4.18 -1.28 -12.64
CA ARG A 161 5.33 -1.86 -11.94
C ARG A 161 4.94 -3.06 -11.11
N ASP A 162 3.93 -2.92 -10.25
CA ASP A 162 3.54 -3.94 -9.29
C ASP A 162 2.88 -5.12 -10.00
N SER A 163 2.19 -4.88 -11.15
CA SER A 163 1.66 -5.94 -12.01
C SER A 163 2.75 -6.76 -12.70
N ALA A 164 3.88 -6.14 -13.04
CA ALA A 164 5.02 -6.84 -13.62
C ALA A 164 5.83 -7.63 -12.57
N ALA A 165 5.55 -7.38 -11.30
CA ALA A 165 6.22 -7.97 -10.14
C ALA A 165 5.44 -9.17 -9.54
N LEU A 166 4.25 -9.48 -10.07
CA LEU A 166 3.43 -10.63 -9.70
C LEU A 166 3.95 -11.91 -10.36
#